data_480f3bfa40975fd3966bdec25803ba25
#
_entry.id   480f3bfa40975fd3966bdec25803ba25
#
_cell.length_a   1.000
_cell.length_b   1.000
_cell.length_c   1.000
_cell.angle_alpha   90.00
_cell.angle_beta   90.00
_cell.angle_gamma   90.00
#
_symmetry.space_group_name_H-M   'P 1'
#
loop_
_entity.id
_entity.type
_entity.pdbx_description
1 polymer ?
#
loop_
_entity_poly.entity_id
_entity_poly.type
_entity_poly.pdbx_seq_one_letter_code
_entity_poly.pdbx_strand_id
1 'polypeptide(L)'
;MSTDKYTSPLSERYASKEMQYIFSPDKKFKTWRKLWIALAEAENELGLKNEQGGPAVTTEQIEELKAHAEDINYDVAKEREKLVRHDVMSHVYAYGQQCPKAAGIIHLGATSCYVGDNTDVIIMTEALQLVKNKLVNVIDELAKFAMKYKDLPTLAFTHFQPAQPTTVGKRAT
;
A
#
# COMPACT_ATOMS: atom_id res chain seq x y z
N MET A 1 -17.89 -16.46 -11.49
CA MET A 1 -17.90 -15.03 -11.16
C MET A 1 -19.15 -14.42 -11.76
N SER A 2 -19.80 -13.50 -11.07
CA SER A 2 -20.97 -12.79 -11.61
C SER A 2 -20.53 -11.87 -12.75
N THR A 3 -21.23 -11.91 -13.89
CA THR A 3 -20.95 -11.09 -15.07
C THR A 3 -21.76 -9.80 -15.11
N ASP A 4 -22.54 -9.55 -14.07
CA ASP A 4 -23.42 -8.39 -13.89
C ASP A 4 -22.82 -7.28 -13.00
N LYS A 5 -21.53 -7.40 -12.65
CA LYS A 5 -20.80 -6.42 -11.86
C LYS A 5 -19.58 -5.90 -12.61
N TYR A 6 -19.34 -4.61 -12.46
CA TYR A 6 -18.12 -4.00 -12.98
C TYR A 6 -16.87 -4.61 -12.33
N THR A 7 -15.92 -4.96 -13.15
CA THR A 7 -14.57 -5.36 -12.72
C THR A 7 -13.54 -4.49 -13.41
N SER A 8 -12.42 -4.21 -12.74
CA SER A 8 -11.38 -3.37 -13.30
C SER A 8 -10.42 -4.20 -14.17
N PRO A 9 -10.27 -3.87 -15.46
CA PRO A 9 -9.28 -4.55 -16.32
C PRO A 9 -7.83 -4.35 -15.83
N LEU A 10 -7.56 -3.29 -15.07
CA LEU A 10 -6.25 -3.12 -14.45
C LEU A 10 -5.95 -4.26 -13.47
N SER A 11 -6.90 -4.60 -12.60
CA SER A 11 -6.73 -5.68 -11.63
C SER A 11 -6.73 -7.07 -12.30
N GLU A 12 -7.61 -7.29 -13.28
CA GLU A 12 -7.80 -8.63 -13.85
C GLU A 12 -6.78 -9.01 -14.92
N ARG A 13 -6.29 -8.04 -15.71
CA ARG A 13 -5.49 -8.31 -16.90
C ARG A 13 -4.10 -7.69 -16.88
N TYR A 14 -3.94 -6.49 -16.36
CA TYR A 14 -2.74 -5.69 -16.58
C TYR A 14 -1.85 -5.54 -15.35
N ALA A 15 -2.40 -5.48 -14.14
CA ALA A 15 -1.60 -5.36 -12.93
C ALA A 15 -0.88 -6.68 -12.60
N SER A 16 0.40 -6.58 -12.24
CA SER A 16 1.14 -7.71 -11.69
C SER A 16 0.58 -8.13 -10.32
N LYS A 17 0.90 -9.34 -9.87
CA LYS A 17 0.46 -9.83 -8.55
C LYS A 17 0.96 -8.94 -7.41
N GLU A 18 2.19 -8.42 -7.53
CA GLU A 18 2.78 -7.50 -6.56
C GLU A 18 1.97 -6.19 -6.48
N MET A 19 1.61 -5.62 -7.64
CA MET A 19 0.81 -4.39 -7.69
C MET A 19 -0.60 -4.62 -7.13
N GLN A 20 -1.23 -5.75 -7.44
CA GLN A 20 -2.53 -6.12 -6.87
C GLN A 20 -2.47 -6.26 -5.35
N TYR A 21 -1.40 -6.85 -4.81
CA TYR A 21 -1.21 -6.97 -3.37
C TYR A 21 -1.04 -5.60 -2.70
N ILE A 22 -0.24 -4.70 -3.28
CA ILE A 22 -0.04 -3.34 -2.74
C ILE A 22 -1.38 -2.60 -2.52
N PHE A 23 -2.35 -2.79 -3.42
CA PHE A 23 -3.69 -2.18 -3.32
C PHE A 23 -4.76 -3.10 -2.73
N SER A 24 -4.37 -4.23 -2.13
CA SER A 24 -5.32 -5.17 -1.54
C SER A 24 -5.84 -4.70 -0.18
N PRO A 25 -7.03 -5.19 0.23
CA PRO A 25 -7.51 -5.01 1.60
C PRO A 25 -6.52 -5.50 2.67
N ASP A 26 -5.84 -6.62 2.42
CA ASP A 26 -4.83 -7.16 3.34
C ASP A 26 -3.72 -6.15 3.59
N LYS A 27 -3.14 -5.59 2.54
CA LYS A 27 -2.10 -4.56 2.66
C LYS A 27 -2.62 -3.34 3.40
N LYS A 28 -3.81 -2.85 3.05
CA LYS A 28 -4.44 -1.69 3.66
C LYS A 28 -4.60 -1.88 5.17
N PHE A 29 -5.28 -2.93 5.59
CA PHE A 29 -5.64 -3.09 7.01
C PHE A 29 -4.47 -3.54 7.89
N LYS A 30 -3.51 -4.29 7.34
CA LYS A 30 -2.24 -4.56 8.03
C LYS A 30 -1.42 -3.28 8.23
N THR A 31 -1.45 -2.36 7.27
CA THR A 31 -0.80 -1.05 7.41
C THR A 31 -1.50 -0.21 8.49
N TRP A 32 -2.83 -0.25 8.60
CA TRP A 32 -3.55 0.39 9.70
C TRP A 32 -3.09 -0.13 11.06
N ARG A 33 -2.95 -1.45 11.24
CA ARG A 33 -2.45 -2.02 12.49
C ARG A 33 -1.03 -1.58 12.81
N LYS A 34 -0.14 -1.52 11.82
CA LYS A 34 1.21 -1.00 11.99
C LYS A 34 1.22 0.47 12.43
N LEU A 35 0.34 1.28 11.88
CA LEU A 35 0.19 2.68 12.28
C LEU A 35 -0.35 2.82 13.72
N TRP A 36 -1.32 2.01 14.12
CA TRP A 36 -1.79 2.00 15.52
C TRP A 36 -0.73 1.51 16.50
N ILE A 37 0.08 0.53 16.13
CA ILE A 37 1.23 0.10 16.94
C ILE A 37 2.23 1.24 17.07
N ALA A 38 2.61 1.89 15.97
CA ALA A 38 3.54 3.02 15.99
C ALA A 38 3.02 4.20 16.83
N LEU A 39 1.70 4.47 16.79
CA LEU A 39 1.06 5.46 17.64
C LEU A 39 1.21 5.10 19.12
N ALA A 40 0.86 3.87 19.49
CA ALA A 40 0.97 3.38 20.86
C ALA A 40 2.43 3.38 21.37
N GLU A 41 3.39 3.02 20.51
CA GLU A 41 4.82 3.11 20.84
C GLU A 41 5.26 4.55 21.12
N ALA A 42 4.85 5.50 20.28
CA ALA A 42 5.17 6.91 20.47
C ALA A 42 4.53 7.49 21.74
N GLU A 43 3.28 7.14 22.04
CA GLU A 43 2.59 7.57 23.26
C GLU A 43 3.24 7.00 24.54
N ASN A 44 3.70 5.75 24.47
CA ASN A 44 4.46 5.13 25.56
C ASN A 44 5.83 5.79 25.75
N GLU A 45 6.56 6.06 24.68
CA GLU A 45 7.87 6.73 24.72
C GLU A 45 7.78 8.15 25.27
N LEU A 46 6.72 8.89 24.92
CA LEU A 46 6.44 10.22 25.45
C LEU A 46 6.04 10.21 26.93
N GLY A 47 5.77 9.04 27.48
CA GLY A 47 5.37 8.88 28.88
C GLY A 47 4.02 9.53 29.20
N LEU A 48 3.08 9.48 28.25
CA LEU A 48 1.74 10.02 28.43
C LEU A 48 1.06 9.35 29.62
N LYS A 49 0.32 10.14 30.38
CA LYS A 49 -0.36 9.68 31.60
C LYS A 49 -1.87 9.66 31.42
N ASN A 50 -2.51 8.66 32.02
CA ASN A 50 -3.95 8.59 32.14
C ASN A 50 -4.47 9.51 33.27
N GLU A 51 -5.78 9.60 33.44
CA GLU A 51 -6.43 10.45 34.45
C GLU A 51 -6.02 10.11 35.90
N GLN A 52 -5.60 8.87 36.15
CA GLN A 52 -5.14 8.41 37.47
C GLN A 52 -3.64 8.66 37.69
N GLY A 53 -2.94 9.27 36.71
CA GLY A 53 -1.51 9.57 36.78
C GLY A 53 -0.57 8.40 36.47
N GLY A 54 -1.12 7.23 36.08
CA GLY A 54 -0.38 6.10 35.57
C GLY A 54 -0.08 6.25 34.06
N PRO A 55 0.70 5.32 33.47
CA PRO A 55 0.95 5.35 32.03
C PRO A 55 -0.35 5.21 31.22
N ALA A 56 -0.53 6.04 30.21
CA ALA A 56 -1.68 5.94 29.31
C ALA A 56 -1.59 4.68 28.43
N VAL A 57 -0.38 4.34 28.01
CA VAL A 57 -0.07 3.15 27.18
C VAL A 57 1.06 2.37 27.86
N THR A 58 0.92 1.06 27.96
CA THR A 58 1.91 0.16 28.56
C THR A 58 2.61 -0.71 27.52
N THR A 59 3.82 -1.15 27.82
CA THR A 59 4.56 -2.09 26.97
C THR A 59 3.79 -3.39 26.74
N GLU A 60 3.07 -3.90 27.74
CA GLU A 60 2.27 -5.12 27.61
C GLU A 60 1.15 -4.97 26.57
N GLN A 61 0.49 -3.81 26.52
CA GLN A 61 -0.52 -3.49 25.51
C GLN A 61 0.10 -3.43 24.12
N ILE A 62 1.26 -2.83 23.96
CA ILE A 62 1.97 -2.76 22.67
C ILE A 62 2.34 -4.16 22.17
N GLU A 63 2.87 -5.02 23.04
CA GLU A 63 3.22 -6.40 22.66
C GLU A 63 1.98 -7.22 22.26
N GLU A 64 0.86 -7.03 22.94
CA GLU A 64 -0.42 -7.65 22.53
C GLU A 64 -0.85 -7.17 21.13
N LEU A 65 -0.76 -5.88 20.82
CA LEU A 65 -1.03 -5.36 19.48
C LEU A 65 -0.09 -5.98 18.43
N LYS A 66 1.20 -6.04 18.69
CA LYS A 66 2.19 -6.63 17.79
C LYS A 66 1.90 -8.10 17.49
N ALA A 67 1.49 -8.87 18.49
CA ALA A 67 1.16 -10.29 18.33
C ALA A 67 0.04 -10.52 17.30
N HIS A 68 -0.86 -9.57 17.13
CA HIS A 68 -2.01 -9.64 16.22
C HIS A 68 -1.93 -8.66 15.03
N ALA A 69 -0.74 -8.20 14.67
CA ALA A 69 -0.55 -7.21 13.60
C ALA A 69 -0.98 -7.70 12.21
N GLU A 70 -0.91 -9.00 11.96
CA GLU A 70 -1.07 -9.60 10.63
C GLU A 70 -2.36 -10.42 10.45
N ASP A 71 -3.06 -10.80 11.50
CA ASP A 71 -4.24 -11.68 11.47
C ASP A 71 -5.55 -10.89 11.51
N ILE A 72 -5.92 -10.28 10.41
CA ILE A 72 -7.13 -9.45 10.31
C ILE A 72 -8.41 -10.30 10.39
N ASN A 73 -9.29 -10.02 11.37
CA ASN A 73 -10.62 -10.64 11.43
C ASN A 73 -11.62 -9.82 10.61
N TYR A 74 -11.71 -10.13 9.32
CA TYR A 74 -12.59 -9.44 8.38
C TYR A 74 -14.08 -9.60 8.69
N ASP A 75 -14.47 -10.75 9.20
CA ASP A 75 -15.90 -11.04 9.45
C ASP A 75 -16.40 -10.17 10.61
N VAL A 76 -15.65 -10.10 11.71
CA VAL A 76 -15.98 -9.22 12.84
C VAL A 76 -16.01 -7.75 12.40
N ALA A 77 -15.03 -7.31 11.60
CA ALA A 77 -15.00 -5.93 11.10
C ALA A 77 -16.23 -5.62 10.24
N LYS A 78 -16.59 -6.50 9.29
CA LYS A 78 -17.78 -6.33 8.42
C LYS A 78 -19.09 -6.30 9.21
N GLU A 79 -19.28 -7.20 10.17
CA GLU A 79 -20.49 -7.20 10.99
C GLU A 79 -20.59 -5.91 11.83
N ARG A 80 -19.47 -5.46 12.38
CA ARG A 80 -19.45 -4.20 13.12
C ARG A 80 -19.75 -2.99 12.25
N GLU A 81 -19.22 -2.97 11.02
CA GLU A 81 -19.44 -1.88 10.07
C GLU A 81 -20.92 -1.72 9.68
N LYS A 82 -21.67 -2.81 9.56
CA LYS A 82 -23.13 -2.76 9.33
C LYS A 82 -23.86 -1.96 10.42
N LEU A 83 -23.34 -2.00 11.65
CA LEU A 83 -23.95 -1.33 12.81
C LEU A 83 -23.51 0.12 12.92
N VAL A 84 -22.21 0.39 12.82
CA VAL A 84 -21.63 1.72 13.09
C VAL A 84 -21.43 2.55 11.83
N ARG A 85 -21.44 1.96 10.63
CA ARG A 85 -21.26 2.59 9.33
C ARG A 85 -19.96 3.42 9.26
N HIS A 86 -18.89 2.88 9.85
CA HIS A 86 -17.59 3.53 9.93
C HIS A 86 -16.49 2.47 9.90
N ASP A 87 -15.72 2.43 8.82
CA ASP A 87 -14.72 1.40 8.55
C ASP A 87 -13.59 1.39 9.60
N VAL A 88 -12.99 2.54 9.90
CA VAL A 88 -11.90 2.63 10.89
C VAL A 88 -12.35 2.12 12.26
N MET A 89 -13.51 2.60 12.76
CA MET A 89 -14.04 2.17 14.05
C MET A 89 -14.43 0.69 14.08
N SER A 90 -14.81 0.13 12.94
CA SER A 90 -15.09 -1.30 12.80
C SER A 90 -13.81 -2.14 12.93
N HIS A 91 -12.72 -1.68 12.34
CA HIS A 91 -11.42 -2.33 12.46
C HIS A 91 -10.78 -2.10 13.85
N VAL A 92 -10.96 -0.94 14.48
CA VAL A 92 -10.59 -0.73 15.90
C VAL A 92 -11.30 -1.74 16.80
N TYR A 93 -12.62 -1.92 16.62
CA TYR A 93 -13.38 -2.91 17.36
C TYR A 93 -12.88 -4.34 17.14
N ALA A 94 -12.69 -4.74 15.87
CA ALA A 94 -12.21 -6.08 15.53
C ALA A 94 -10.82 -6.36 16.11
N TYR A 95 -9.93 -5.37 16.08
CA TYR A 95 -8.61 -5.47 16.69
C TYR A 95 -8.67 -5.56 18.21
N GLY A 96 -9.54 -4.74 18.84
CA GLY A 96 -9.75 -4.79 20.30
C GLY A 96 -10.33 -6.11 20.81
N GLN A 97 -11.09 -6.84 19.98
CA GLN A 97 -11.56 -8.21 20.33
C GLN A 97 -10.41 -9.22 20.39
N GLN A 98 -9.37 -9.03 19.59
CA GLN A 98 -8.17 -9.86 19.61
C GLN A 98 -7.16 -9.39 20.69
N CYS A 99 -7.20 -8.11 21.05
CA CYS A 99 -6.28 -7.46 21.98
C CYS A 99 -7.04 -6.82 23.15
N PRO A 100 -7.64 -7.60 24.07
CA PRO A 100 -8.50 -7.07 25.12
C PRO A 100 -7.79 -6.12 26.08
N LYS A 101 -6.51 -6.28 26.37
CA LYS A 101 -5.73 -5.37 27.21
C LYS A 101 -5.47 -4.02 26.53
N ALA A 102 -5.25 -4.06 25.21
CA ALA A 102 -4.97 -2.87 24.42
C ALA A 102 -6.23 -2.22 23.83
N ALA A 103 -7.40 -2.83 23.93
CA ALA A 103 -8.63 -2.35 23.28
C ALA A 103 -8.94 -0.87 23.50
N GLY A 104 -8.65 -0.35 24.70
CA GLY A 104 -8.93 1.04 25.06
C GLY A 104 -7.91 2.06 24.54
N ILE A 105 -6.77 1.61 24.02
CA ILE A 105 -5.70 2.50 23.54
C ILE A 105 -5.52 2.45 22.02
N ILE A 106 -6.21 1.54 21.32
CA ILE A 106 -6.18 1.51 19.86
C ILE A 106 -6.78 2.82 19.34
N HIS A 107 -6.03 3.54 18.51
CA HIS A 107 -6.47 4.81 17.93
C HIS A 107 -6.63 5.96 18.94
N LEU A 108 -5.97 5.88 20.10
CA LEU A 108 -6.03 6.91 21.13
C LEU A 108 -5.53 8.25 20.58
N GLY A 109 -6.28 9.33 20.81
CA GLY A 109 -5.92 10.67 20.36
C GLY A 109 -5.88 10.91 18.86
N ALA A 110 -6.14 9.90 18.02
CA ALA A 110 -6.07 10.03 16.58
C ALA A 110 -7.45 10.25 15.93
N THR A 111 -7.45 10.82 14.73
CA THR A 111 -8.61 10.86 13.83
C THR A 111 -8.55 9.70 12.84
N SER A 112 -9.69 9.35 12.21
CA SER A 112 -9.74 8.29 11.17
C SER A 112 -8.78 8.55 10.00
N CYS A 113 -8.55 9.80 9.63
CA CYS A 113 -7.57 10.17 8.61
C CYS A 113 -6.13 9.81 8.98
N TYR A 114 -5.80 9.63 10.26
CA TYR A 114 -4.46 9.19 10.64
C TYR A 114 -4.08 7.87 9.95
N VAL A 115 -4.91 6.85 10.04
CA VAL A 115 -4.63 5.57 9.36
C VAL A 115 -4.96 5.61 7.88
N GLY A 116 -6.03 6.32 7.48
CA GLY A 116 -6.44 6.42 6.09
C GLY A 116 -5.37 7.08 5.22
N ASP A 117 -5.07 8.34 5.48
CA ASP A 117 -4.19 9.15 4.65
C ASP A 117 -2.74 8.67 4.69
N ASN A 118 -2.22 8.27 5.87
CA ASN A 118 -0.86 7.72 5.96
C ASN A 118 -0.74 6.39 5.22
N THR A 119 -1.75 5.53 5.27
CA THR A 119 -1.76 4.27 4.51
C THR A 119 -1.74 4.55 3.01
N ASP A 120 -2.54 5.49 2.53
CA ASP A 120 -2.58 5.84 1.11
C ASP A 120 -1.22 6.35 0.62
N VAL A 121 -0.53 7.18 1.39
CA VAL A 121 0.83 7.65 1.06
C VAL A 121 1.84 6.49 1.04
N ILE A 122 1.79 5.59 2.01
CA ILE A 122 2.66 4.40 2.06
C ILE A 122 2.44 3.51 0.83
N ILE A 123 1.18 3.19 0.54
CA ILE A 123 0.80 2.33 -0.60
C ILE A 123 1.22 2.98 -1.94
N MET A 124 0.94 4.27 -2.13
CA MET A 124 1.36 4.99 -3.34
C MET A 124 2.87 5.01 -3.50
N THR A 125 3.62 5.21 -2.42
CA THR A 125 5.08 5.20 -2.44
C THR A 125 5.62 3.83 -2.86
N GLU A 126 5.10 2.75 -2.29
CA GLU A 126 5.49 1.38 -2.66
C GLU A 126 5.13 1.06 -4.12
N ALA A 127 3.95 1.48 -4.58
CA ALA A 127 3.51 1.29 -5.96
C ALA A 127 4.42 2.04 -6.96
N LEU A 128 4.75 3.30 -6.67
CA LEU A 128 5.67 4.09 -7.48
C LEU A 128 7.08 3.50 -7.50
N GLN A 129 7.57 2.98 -6.38
CA GLN A 129 8.86 2.30 -6.34
C GLN A 129 8.87 1.04 -7.22
N LEU A 130 7.79 0.26 -7.23
CA LEU A 130 7.65 -0.90 -8.11
C LEU A 130 7.69 -0.49 -9.58
N VAL A 131 6.93 0.54 -9.97
CA VAL A 131 6.93 1.08 -11.35
C VAL A 131 8.31 1.60 -11.73
N LYS A 132 8.95 2.37 -10.84
CA LYS A 132 10.31 2.88 -11.05
C LYS A 132 11.31 1.75 -11.35
N ASN A 133 11.28 0.67 -10.56
CA ASN A 133 12.18 -0.46 -10.76
C ASN A 133 11.97 -1.13 -12.14
N LYS A 134 10.71 -1.30 -12.55
CA LYS A 134 10.38 -1.84 -13.88
C LYS A 134 10.84 -0.90 -15.01
N LEU A 135 10.66 0.40 -14.84
CA LEU A 135 11.10 1.41 -15.82
C LEU A 135 12.62 1.43 -15.98
N VAL A 136 13.39 1.33 -14.89
CA VAL A 136 14.85 1.23 -14.92
C VAL A 136 15.30 0.02 -15.74
N ASN A 137 14.64 -1.13 -15.58
CA ASN A 137 14.94 -2.32 -16.38
C ASN A 137 14.66 -2.11 -17.87
N VAL A 138 13.54 -1.45 -18.21
CA VAL A 138 13.22 -1.13 -19.61
C VAL A 138 14.26 -0.19 -20.22
N ILE A 139 14.69 0.83 -19.49
CA ILE A 139 15.74 1.78 -19.95
C ILE A 139 17.07 1.04 -20.19
N ASP A 140 17.46 0.15 -19.28
CA ASP A 140 18.68 -0.64 -19.42
C ASP A 140 18.65 -1.54 -20.67
N GLU A 141 17.54 -2.24 -20.90
CA GLU A 141 17.37 -3.09 -22.08
C GLU A 141 17.33 -2.27 -23.39
N LEU A 142 16.69 -1.11 -23.40
CA LEU A 142 16.70 -0.20 -24.54
C LEU A 142 18.10 0.35 -24.80
N ALA A 143 18.87 0.70 -23.78
CA ALA A 143 20.26 1.13 -23.92
C ALA A 143 21.14 0.04 -24.53
N LYS A 144 21.02 -1.20 -24.06
CA LYS A 144 21.71 -2.37 -24.64
C LYS A 144 21.32 -2.58 -26.11
N PHE A 145 20.04 -2.48 -26.44
CA PHE A 145 19.53 -2.58 -27.79
C PHE A 145 20.10 -1.45 -28.68
N ALA A 146 20.06 -0.21 -28.21
CA ALA A 146 20.58 0.94 -28.93
C ALA A 146 22.07 0.76 -29.27
N MET A 147 22.88 0.34 -28.29
CA MET A 147 24.30 0.07 -28.50
C MET A 147 24.55 -1.08 -29.47
N LYS A 148 23.80 -2.16 -29.37
CA LYS A 148 23.93 -3.32 -30.25
C LYS A 148 23.66 -2.98 -31.72
N TYR A 149 22.69 -2.10 -31.98
CA TYR A 149 22.22 -1.78 -33.34
C TYR A 149 22.54 -0.35 -33.78
N LYS A 150 23.50 0.31 -33.11
CA LYS A 150 23.90 1.70 -33.41
C LYS A 150 24.35 1.94 -34.84
N ASP A 151 24.98 0.92 -35.47
CA ASP A 151 25.55 0.99 -36.82
C ASP A 151 24.68 0.30 -37.89
N LEU A 152 23.49 -0.23 -37.50
CA LEU A 152 22.57 -0.89 -38.43
C LEU A 152 21.70 0.16 -39.14
N PRO A 153 21.95 0.41 -40.47
CA PRO A 153 21.19 1.43 -41.17
C PRO A 153 19.72 1.04 -41.37
N THR A 154 18.86 2.02 -41.34
CA THR A 154 17.44 1.88 -41.67
C THR A 154 16.91 3.18 -42.26
N LEU A 155 15.78 3.11 -42.95
CA LEU A 155 15.11 4.27 -43.53
C LEU A 155 14.04 4.78 -42.56
N ALA A 156 14.10 6.08 -42.24
CA ALA A 156 13.04 6.75 -41.50
C ALA A 156 11.92 7.18 -42.47
N PHE A 157 10.69 7.13 -41.97
CA PHE A 157 9.49 7.54 -42.71
C PHE A 157 8.80 8.71 -41.99
N THR A 158 8.25 9.63 -42.75
CA THR A 158 7.37 10.70 -42.28
C THR A 158 6.13 10.72 -43.13
N HIS A 159 4.97 10.66 -42.51
CA HIS A 159 3.67 10.59 -43.21
C HIS A 159 3.63 9.48 -44.32
N PHE A 160 4.14 8.29 -43.97
CA PHE A 160 4.25 7.12 -44.85
C PHE A 160 5.16 7.33 -46.07
N GLN A 161 5.95 8.39 -46.10
CA GLN A 161 6.93 8.65 -47.15
C GLN A 161 8.36 8.44 -46.63
N PRO A 162 9.26 7.90 -47.46
CA PRO A 162 10.68 7.84 -47.13
C PRO A 162 11.22 9.26 -46.83
N ALA A 163 11.89 9.44 -45.68
CA ALA A 163 12.44 10.75 -45.27
C ALA A 163 13.97 10.74 -45.35
N GLN A 164 14.60 10.09 -44.37
CA GLN A 164 16.06 10.11 -44.29
C GLN A 164 16.64 8.81 -43.74
N PRO A 165 17.89 8.48 -44.11
CA PRO A 165 18.60 7.38 -43.43
C PRO A 165 18.84 7.65 -41.95
N THR A 166 18.71 6.60 -41.16
CA THR A 166 18.98 6.59 -39.72
C THR A 166 19.51 5.22 -39.31
N THR A 167 19.67 4.96 -38.02
CA THR A 167 20.01 3.63 -37.53
C THR A 167 18.94 3.04 -36.64
N VAL A 168 18.90 1.71 -36.56
CA VAL A 168 17.97 0.99 -35.68
C VAL A 168 18.23 1.34 -34.22
N GLY A 169 19.50 1.43 -33.83
CA GLY A 169 19.88 1.82 -32.46
C GLY A 169 19.38 3.21 -32.06
N LYS A 170 19.45 4.20 -32.97
CA LYS A 170 18.92 5.55 -32.71
C LYS A 170 17.42 5.59 -32.42
N ARG A 171 16.65 4.61 -32.90
CA ARG A 171 15.20 4.55 -32.61
C ARG A 171 14.87 4.16 -31.19
N ALA A 172 15.84 3.66 -30.43
CA ALA A 172 15.67 3.23 -29.04
C ALA A 172 16.22 4.26 -28.02
N THR A 173 16.60 5.43 -28.46
CA THR A 173 17.15 6.53 -27.61
C THR A 173 16.15 7.66 -27.36
#